data_f0c1a7e57455763fc0727dabb40744a6
#
_entry.id   f0c1a7e57455763fc0727dabb40744a6
#
_cell.length_a   1.000
_cell.length_b   1.000
_cell.length_c   1.000
_cell.angle_alpha   90.00
_cell.angle_beta   90.00
_cell.angle_gamma   90.00
#
_symmetry.space_group_name_H-M   'P 1'
#
loop_
_entity.id
_entity.type
_entity.pdbx_description
1 polymer ?
#
loop_
_entity_poly.entity_id
_entity_poly.type
_entity_poly.pdbx_seq_one_letter_code
_entity_poly.pdbx_strand_id
1 'polypeptide(L)'
;GSADASGAKAFEIRVDSATAEVGLDQIRSLVHPTGGTASPNELITLTTDTVTLTATATDKDGDVNSAFINLGDKVGFRDDAPVVTTNTVGTALEVDETFLTTDDSENFASAFSVNYGADGAGSTAYSLGVKATGVDSGVVDTATGEKVYLYLESGVVVGRVGNAGSADASGAKAFEIRVDS
;
A
#
# COMPACT_ATOMS: atom_id res chain seq x y z
N GLY A 1 15.90 30.71 7.07
CA GLY A 1 15.28 31.17 5.85
C GLY A 1 13.99 31.89 6.20
N SER A 2 13.66 32.97 5.48
CA SER A 2 12.38 33.69 5.63
C SER A 2 11.25 32.77 5.16
N ALA A 3 10.20 32.62 5.97
CA ALA A 3 9.02 31.91 5.56
C ALA A 3 8.30 32.69 4.44
N ASP A 4 7.95 32.02 3.33
CA ASP A 4 7.17 32.60 2.27
C ASP A 4 5.67 32.53 2.66
N ALA A 5 5.12 33.68 3.07
CA ALA A 5 3.71 33.79 3.43
C ALA A 5 2.77 33.68 2.22
N SER A 6 3.30 33.68 0.98
CA SER A 6 2.52 33.46 -0.26
C SER A 6 2.49 32.00 -0.69
N GLY A 7 3.17 31.10 0.02
CA GLY A 7 3.16 29.67 -0.24
C GLY A 7 1.76 29.05 -0.15
N ALA A 8 1.58 27.90 -0.85
CA ALA A 8 0.31 27.19 -0.79
C ALA A 8 0.04 26.67 0.64
N LYS A 9 -1.17 26.96 1.13
CA LYS A 9 -1.60 26.54 2.48
C LYS A 9 -1.68 25.02 2.57
N ALA A 10 -1.04 24.43 3.57
CA ALA A 10 -1.07 22.98 3.85
C ALA A 10 -2.15 22.62 4.87
N PHE A 11 -2.30 23.42 5.89
CA PHE A 11 -3.36 23.30 6.91
C PHE A 11 -3.64 24.67 7.53
N GLU A 12 -4.70 24.76 8.30
CA GLU A 12 -5.09 25.97 9.06
C GLU A 12 -5.54 25.61 10.45
N ILE A 13 -5.11 26.40 11.45
CA ILE A 13 -5.58 26.30 12.82
C ILE A 13 -6.32 27.59 13.15
N ARG A 14 -7.53 27.48 13.65
CA ARG A 14 -8.39 28.61 14.06
C ARG A 14 -8.79 28.46 15.51
N VAL A 15 -9.05 29.59 16.16
CA VAL A 15 -9.62 29.63 17.51
C VAL A 15 -10.89 30.48 17.50
N ASP A 16 -11.93 30.00 18.14
CA ASP A 16 -13.06 30.81 18.58
C ASP A 16 -12.67 31.51 19.88
N SER A 17 -12.53 32.82 19.80
CA SER A 17 -12.06 33.63 20.97
C SER A 17 -13.03 33.73 22.12
N ALA A 18 -14.30 33.36 21.92
CA ALA A 18 -15.31 33.37 22.97
C ALA A 18 -15.38 32.05 23.76
N THR A 19 -15.13 30.94 23.05
CA THR A 19 -15.27 29.59 23.63
C THR A 19 -13.93 28.88 23.85
N ALA A 20 -12.83 29.38 23.28
CA ALA A 20 -11.53 28.74 23.19
C ALA A 20 -11.55 27.42 22.42
N GLU A 21 -12.60 27.17 21.63
CA GLU A 21 -12.61 26.03 20.69
C GLU A 21 -11.54 26.21 19.60
N VAL A 22 -10.68 25.20 19.43
CA VAL A 22 -9.61 25.21 18.43
C VAL A 22 -9.96 24.20 17.33
N GLY A 23 -10.09 24.69 16.10
CA GLY A 23 -10.32 23.89 14.90
C GLY A 23 -9.02 23.67 14.10
N LEU A 24 -8.83 22.47 13.57
CA LEU A 24 -7.78 22.10 12.62
C LEU A 24 -8.42 21.74 11.29
N ASP A 25 -7.98 22.40 10.22
CA ASP A 25 -8.37 22.11 8.83
C ASP A 25 -7.14 21.70 8.04
N GLN A 26 -7.12 20.44 7.56
CA GLN A 26 -6.06 19.92 6.70
C GLN A 26 -6.45 20.13 5.22
N ILE A 27 -5.57 20.77 4.45
CA ILE A 27 -5.83 21.19 3.05
C ILE A 27 -5.01 20.34 2.08
N ARG A 28 -3.87 19.81 2.49
CA ARG A 28 -2.94 19.00 1.68
C ARG A 28 -2.46 17.79 2.46
N SER A 29 -2.12 16.72 1.75
CA SER A 29 -1.39 15.58 2.33
C SER A 29 -0.02 16.03 2.86
N LEU A 30 0.40 15.43 3.95
CA LEU A 30 1.70 15.66 4.58
C LEU A 30 2.53 14.39 4.50
N VAL A 31 3.85 14.54 4.37
CA VAL A 31 4.75 13.39 4.31
C VAL A 31 4.88 12.75 5.70
N HIS A 32 4.64 11.45 5.75
CA HIS A 32 4.87 10.61 6.93
C HIS A 32 6.19 9.87 6.77
N PRO A 33 7.11 9.92 7.77
CA PRO A 33 8.48 9.40 7.63
C PRO A 33 8.57 7.87 7.57
N THR A 34 7.56 7.15 8.13
CA THR A 34 7.54 5.69 8.16
C THR A 34 6.67 5.16 7.03
N GLY A 35 7.25 5.01 5.85
CA GLY A 35 6.53 4.42 4.70
C GLY A 35 6.31 2.91 4.82
N GLY A 36 5.36 2.38 4.01
CA GLY A 36 5.10 0.95 3.85
C GLY A 36 3.98 0.39 4.73
N THR A 37 3.80 -0.94 4.67
CA THR A 37 2.71 -1.65 5.36
C THR A 37 2.84 -1.67 6.88
N ALA A 38 3.97 -1.23 7.44
CA ALA A 38 4.26 -1.31 8.86
C ALA A 38 3.50 -0.27 9.70
N SER A 39 3.07 0.84 9.11
CA SER A 39 2.37 1.92 9.84
C SER A 39 1.37 2.66 8.96
N PRO A 40 0.28 1.99 8.53
CA PRO A 40 -0.72 2.60 7.63
C PRO A 40 -1.57 3.70 8.29
N ASN A 41 -1.30 4.07 9.52
CA ASN A 41 -2.01 5.08 10.28
C ASN A 41 -1.04 5.82 11.21
N GLU A 42 0.14 6.13 10.69
CA GLU A 42 1.16 6.88 11.43
C GLU A 42 0.63 8.25 11.83
N LEU A 43 0.87 8.64 13.08
CA LEU A 43 0.56 9.96 13.59
C LEU A 43 1.84 10.81 13.62
N ILE A 44 1.85 11.91 12.88
CA ILE A 44 2.82 12.98 13.05
C ILE A 44 2.17 14.15 13.78
N THR A 45 2.95 14.87 14.59
CA THR A 45 2.49 16.08 15.30
C THR A 45 3.37 17.26 14.95
N LEU A 46 2.85 18.45 15.15
CA LEU A 46 3.71 19.63 15.11
C LEU A 46 4.75 19.56 16.23
N THR A 47 5.87 20.24 16.02
CA THR A 47 6.92 20.32 17.04
C THR A 47 6.40 21.06 18.29
N THR A 48 6.81 20.60 19.46
CA THR A 48 6.54 21.27 20.73
C THR A 48 6.92 22.74 20.66
N ASP A 49 6.16 23.61 21.32
CA ASP A 49 6.39 25.08 21.41
C ASP A 49 6.26 25.85 20.07
N THR A 50 5.65 25.25 19.02
CA THR A 50 5.44 25.94 17.73
C THR A 50 4.10 26.66 17.64
N VAL A 51 3.08 26.22 18.39
CA VAL A 51 1.73 26.80 18.44
C VAL A 51 1.31 26.96 19.88
N THR A 52 0.81 28.14 20.25
CA THR A 52 0.32 28.42 21.59
C THR A 52 -1.12 28.94 21.55
N LEU A 53 -1.91 28.57 22.57
CA LEU A 53 -3.20 29.19 22.89
C LEU A 53 -3.03 30.04 24.11
N THR A 54 -3.33 31.34 24.00
CA THR A 54 -3.22 32.31 25.09
C THR A 54 -4.60 32.73 25.55
N ALA A 55 -4.85 32.66 26.85
CA ALA A 55 -6.02 33.28 27.51
C ALA A 55 -5.60 34.60 28.16
N THR A 56 -6.36 35.65 27.88
CA THR A 56 -6.18 36.95 28.51
C THR A 56 -7.47 37.31 29.22
N ALA A 57 -7.40 37.62 30.51
CA ALA A 57 -8.51 38.09 31.30
C ALA A 57 -8.32 39.56 31.68
N THR A 58 -9.38 40.33 31.58
CA THR A 58 -9.43 41.71 32.05
C THR A 58 -10.53 41.79 33.08
N ASP A 59 -10.24 42.29 34.25
CA ASP A 59 -11.24 42.48 35.30
C ASP A 59 -12.04 43.79 35.14
N LYS A 60 -12.94 44.08 36.06
CA LYS A 60 -13.91 45.18 35.93
C LYS A 60 -13.27 46.56 36.05
N ASP A 61 -12.16 46.68 36.74
CA ASP A 61 -11.44 47.96 36.91
C ASP A 61 -10.29 48.11 35.87
N GLY A 62 -10.08 47.09 35.00
CA GLY A 62 -9.22 47.16 33.84
C GLY A 62 -7.87 46.48 34.00
N ASP A 63 -7.62 45.77 35.11
CA ASP A 63 -6.42 45.00 35.29
C ASP A 63 -6.41 43.78 34.39
N VAL A 64 -5.25 43.51 33.74
CA VAL A 64 -5.09 42.47 32.72
C VAL A 64 -4.05 41.44 33.14
N ASN A 65 -4.40 40.17 32.98
CA ASN A 65 -3.45 39.07 33.15
C ASN A 65 -3.64 38.03 32.05
N SER A 66 -2.56 37.35 31.63
CA SER A 66 -2.59 36.34 30.58
C SER A 66 -1.74 35.15 30.94
N ALA A 67 -2.16 33.97 30.40
CA ALA A 67 -1.39 32.73 30.45
C ALA A 67 -1.57 31.98 29.12
N PHE A 68 -0.62 31.14 28.79
CA PHE A 68 -0.70 30.34 27.56
C PHE A 68 -0.43 28.86 27.85
N ILE A 69 -0.92 28.02 26.94
CA ILE A 69 -0.58 26.60 26.83
C ILE A 69 0.02 26.31 25.48
N ASN A 70 0.87 25.29 25.42
CA ASN A 70 1.43 24.78 24.18
C ASN A 70 0.45 23.80 23.50
N LEU A 71 0.22 23.97 22.21
CA LEU A 71 -0.62 23.10 21.38
C LEU A 71 0.18 22.33 20.32
N GLY A 72 1.48 22.56 20.14
CA GLY A 72 2.23 21.93 19.05
C GLY A 72 2.11 20.41 19.06
N ASP A 73 2.42 19.78 20.18
CA ASP A 73 2.31 18.31 20.33
C ASP A 73 0.85 17.78 20.44
N LYS A 74 -0.14 18.64 20.42
CA LYS A 74 -1.58 18.30 20.43
C LYS A 74 -2.22 18.40 19.05
N VAL A 75 -1.51 18.96 18.06
CA VAL A 75 -1.95 19.05 16.66
C VAL A 75 -1.31 17.93 15.89
N GLY A 76 -2.10 16.98 15.43
CA GLY A 76 -1.62 15.78 14.79
C GLY A 76 -2.30 15.49 13.45
N PHE A 77 -1.57 14.84 12.57
CA PHE A 77 -2.02 14.41 11.25
C PHE A 77 -1.76 12.90 11.12
N ARG A 78 -2.74 12.17 10.62
CA ARG A 78 -2.65 10.73 10.42
C ARG A 78 -2.44 10.41 8.96
N ASP A 79 -1.57 9.43 8.72
CA ASP A 79 -1.35 8.84 7.41
C ASP A 79 -2.58 8.07 6.93
N ASP A 80 -2.75 7.98 5.61
CA ASP A 80 -3.60 6.97 4.99
C ASP A 80 -2.75 6.06 4.08
N ALA A 81 -3.02 4.75 4.09
CA ALA A 81 -2.29 3.77 3.30
C ALA A 81 -3.08 3.40 2.05
N PRO A 82 -2.40 2.97 0.96
CA PRO A 82 -3.08 2.43 -0.19
C PRO A 82 -3.87 1.17 0.18
N VAL A 83 -5.04 1.02 -0.41
CA VAL A 83 -5.90 -0.15 -0.26
C VAL A 83 -6.00 -0.89 -1.59
N VAL A 84 -5.72 -2.20 -1.57
CA VAL A 84 -5.89 -3.08 -2.72
C VAL A 84 -6.98 -4.10 -2.41
N THR A 85 -7.96 -4.20 -3.29
CA THR A 85 -9.03 -5.19 -3.21
C THR A 85 -9.07 -6.04 -4.46
N THR A 86 -9.66 -7.24 -4.37
CA THR A 86 -9.81 -8.15 -5.51
C THR A 86 -11.24 -8.09 -6.08
N ASN A 87 -11.33 -8.19 -7.40
CA ASN A 87 -12.57 -8.34 -8.15
C ASN A 87 -12.70 -9.78 -8.67
N THR A 88 -13.86 -10.12 -9.20
CA THR A 88 -14.05 -11.40 -9.87
C THR A 88 -13.21 -11.46 -11.14
N VAL A 89 -12.47 -12.55 -11.34
CA VAL A 89 -11.69 -12.82 -12.55
C VAL A 89 -12.61 -13.54 -13.55
N GLY A 90 -12.74 -12.97 -14.75
CA GLY A 90 -13.54 -13.56 -15.84
C GLY A 90 -12.72 -14.16 -16.98
N THR A 91 -11.39 -13.92 -16.98
CA THR A 91 -10.45 -14.43 -18.00
C THR A 91 -9.74 -15.68 -17.52
N ALA A 92 -9.31 -16.53 -18.45
CA ALA A 92 -8.50 -17.71 -18.19
C ALA A 92 -7.32 -17.74 -19.17
N LEU A 93 -6.18 -18.28 -18.73
CA LEU A 93 -5.06 -18.64 -19.62
C LEU A 93 -5.29 -20.07 -20.11
N GLU A 94 -5.31 -20.27 -21.41
CA GLU A 94 -5.55 -21.57 -22.03
C GLU A 94 -4.56 -21.82 -23.18
N VAL A 95 -3.90 -22.96 -23.19
CA VAL A 95 -3.03 -23.40 -24.27
C VAL A 95 -3.54 -24.72 -24.84
N ASP A 96 -3.38 -24.92 -26.15
CA ASP A 96 -3.77 -26.14 -26.85
C ASP A 96 -2.54 -27.00 -27.13
N GLU A 97 -2.52 -28.22 -26.58
CA GLU A 97 -1.45 -29.19 -26.76
C GLU A 97 -1.23 -29.59 -28.25
N THR A 98 -2.19 -29.31 -29.13
CA THR A 98 -2.02 -29.49 -30.60
C THR A 98 -0.87 -28.63 -31.13
N PHE A 99 -0.62 -27.48 -30.47
CA PHE A 99 0.38 -26.50 -30.89
C PHE A 99 1.26 -26.07 -29.71
N LEU A 100 2.14 -26.93 -29.21
CA LEU A 100 3.00 -26.70 -28.05
C LEU A 100 3.92 -25.46 -28.15
N THR A 101 4.02 -24.82 -29.29
CA THR A 101 4.78 -23.58 -29.50
C THR A 101 3.94 -22.33 -29.44
N THR A 102 2.63 -22.46 -29.20
CA THR A 102 1.72 -21.33 -29.08
C THR A 102 1.46 -21.07 -27.61
N ASP A 103 1.87 -19.90 -27.15
CA ASP A 103 1.63 -19.40 -25.79
C ASP A 103 0.33 -18.60 -25.76
N ASP A 104 -0.26 -18.46 -24.59
CA ASP A 104 -1.40 -17.59 -24.32
C ASP A 104 -1.00 -16.50 -23.31
N SER A 105 -1.65 -15.33 -23.40
CA SER A 105 -1.42 -14.21 -22.49
C SER A 105 -2.71 -13.46 -22.20
N GLU A 106 -2.98 -13.20 -20.92
CA GLU A 106 -4.15 -12.47 -20.46
C GLU A 106 -3.77 -11.37 -19.45
N ASN A 107 -4.51 -10.26 -19.50
CA ASN A 107 -4.30 -9.16 -18.58
C ASN A 107 -5.24 -9.25 -17.37
N PHE A 108 -4.68 -9.55 -16.21
CA PHE A 108 -5.40 -9.66 -14.94
C PHE A 108 -5.42 -8.38 -14.09
N ALA A 109 -4.97 -7.23 -14.60
CA ALA A 109 -4.95 -5.97 -13.82
C ALA A 109 -6.36 -5.58 -13.33
N SER A 110 -7.41 -5.85 -14.10
CA SER A 110 -8.81 -5.60 -13.72
C SER A 110 -9.32 -6.46 -12.56
N ALA A 111 -8.59 -7.54 -12.21
CA ALA A 111 -8.87 -8.36 -11.02
C ALA A 111 -8.54 -7.64 -9.72
N PHE A 112 -7.91 -6.47 -9.79
CA PHE A 112 -7.53 -5.66 -8.64
C PHE A 112 -8.12 -4.26 -8.77
N SER A 113 -8.57 -3.72 -7.64
CA SER A 113 -8.90 -2.30 -7.50
C SER A 113 -7.93 -1.68 -6.50
N VAL A 114 -7.25 -0.61 -6.92
CA VAL A 114 -6.25 0.09 -6.11
C VAL A 114 -6.76 1.48 -5.78
N ASN A 115 -6.83 1.81 -4.49
CA ASN A 115 -7.04 3.17 -3.99
C ASN A 115 -5.74 3.61 -3.32
N TYR A 116 -5.12 4.65 -3.84
CA TYR A 116 -3.84 5.17 -3.33
C TYR A 116 -3.98 6.15 -2.17
N GLY A 117 -5.23 6.50 -1.79
CA GLY A 117 -5.47 7.47 -0.73
C GLY A 117 -5.22 8.92 -1.14
N ALA A 118 -5.11 9.81 -0.15
CA ALA A 118 -4.97 11.25 -0.32
C ALA A 118 -3.63 11.68 -0.92
N ASP A 119 -2.59 10.87 -0.78
CA ASP A 119 -1.25 11.15 -1.30
C ASP A 119 -1.16 11.02 -2.82
N GLY A 120 -2.14 10.36 -3.44
CA GLY A 120 -2.23 10.17 -4.88
C GLY A 120 -1.50 8.93 -5.38
N ALA A 121 -1.57 8.71 -6.71
CA ALA A 121 -1.08 7.50 -7.33
C ALA A 121 0.46 7.40 -7.32
N GLY A 122 0.96 6.30 -6.78
CA GLY A 122 2.33 5.84 -6.90
C GLY A 122 2.48 4.78 -8.00
N SER A 123 2.88 3.57 -7.63
CA SER A 123 3.06 2.44 -8.54
C SER A 123 2.33 1.19 -8.04
N THR A 124 1.88 0.37 -8.98
CA THR A 124 1.40 -0.99 -8.71
C THR A 124 2.33 -1.99 -9.40
N ALA A 125 2.76 -3.01 -8.68
CA ALA A 125 3.54 -4.12 -9.22
C ALA A 125 2.79 -5.44 -9.02
N TYR A 126 2.93 -6.34 -9.97
CA TYR A 126 2.32 -7.66 -9.94
C TYR A 126 3.39 -8.73 -9.85
N SER A 127 3.12 -9.81 -9.12
CA SER A 127 4.02 -10.95 -9.00
C SER A 127 3.23 -12.25 -8.87
N LEU A 128 3.84 -13.33 -9.34
CA LEU A 128 3.31 -14.68 -9.15
C LEU A 128 3.81 -15.28 -7.84
N GLY A 129 3.07 -16.26 -7.36
CA GLY A 129 3.45 -17.08 -6.21
C GLY A 129 2.90 -18.50 -6.34
N VAL A 130 3.47 -19.42 -5.57
CA VAL A 130 2.97 -20.78 -5.39
C VAL A 130 2.59 -20.99 -3.94
N LYS A 131 1.58 -21.82 -3.68
CA LYS A 131 1.11 -22.12 -2.31
C LYS A 131 2.22 -22.71 -1.43
N ALA A 132 3.06 -23.55 -2.02
CA ALA A 132 4.27 -24.13 -1.40
C ALA A 132 5.21 -24.59 -2.51
N THR A 133 6.52 -24.58 -2.27
CA THR A 133 7.51 -25.14 -3.19
C THR A 133 7.26 -26.63 -3.39
N GLY A 134 7.17 -27.08 -4.64
CA GLY A 134 6.89 -28.47 -4.98
C GLY A 134 5.45 -28.92 -4.69
N VAL A 135 4.51 -27.96 -4.69
CA VAL A 135 3.08 -28.29 -4.56
C VAL A 135 2.60 -29.03 -5.81
N ASP A 136 1.79 -30.08 -5.63
CA ASP A 136 1.13 -30.81 -6.73
C ASP A 136 0.22 -29.86 -7.52
N SER A 137 0.44 -29.74 -8.82
CA SER A 137 -0.35 -28.89 -9.71
C SER A 137 -1.71 -29.46 -10.08
N GLY A 138 -1.93 -30.75 -9.84
CA GLY A 138 -3.13 -31.49 -10.26
C GLY A 138 -3.08 -32.03 -11.69
N VAL A 139 -1.98 -31.74 -12.47
CA VAL A 139 -1.81 -32.29 -13.84
C VAL A 139 -0.71 -33.35 -13.87
N VAL A 140 -0.75 -34.19 -14.90
CA VAL A 140 0.15 -35.34 -15.10
C VAL A 140 0.83 -35.21 -16.46
N ASP A 141 2.14 -35.45 -16.49
CA ASP A 141 2.92 -35.49 -17.74
C ASP A 141 2.59 -36.76 -18.55
N THR A 142 2.16 -36.59 -19.79
CA THR A 142 1.75 -37.69 -20.64
C THR A 142 2.89 -38.66 -20.99
N ALA A 143 4.13 -38.14 -21.13
CA ALA A 143 5.27 -38.94 -21.54
C ALA A 143 5.76 -39.90 -20.46
N THR A 144 5.69 -39.48 -19.21
CA THR A 144 6.20 -40.23 -18.06
C THR A 144 5.13 -40.84 -17.17
N GLY A 145 3.91 -40.32 -17.19
CA GLY A 145 2.84 -40.65 -16.24
C GLY A 145 3.07 -40.06 -14.84
N GLU A 146 4.09 -39.24 -14.65
CA GLU A 146 4.39 -38.58 -13.37
C GLU A 146 3.59 -37.30 -13.21
N LYS A 147 3.32 -36.91 -11.96
CA LYS A 147 2.68 -35.65 -11.64
C LYS A 147 3.59 -34.47 -11.92
N VAL A 148 3.02 -33.32 -12.24
CA VAL A 148 3.73 -32.05 -12.37
C VAL A 148 3.62 -31.27 -11.06
N TYR A 149 4.71 -30.73 -10.58
CA TYR A 149 4.82 -29.96 -9.33
C TYR A 149 5.27 -28.53 -9.60
N LEU A 150 4.75 -27.55 -8.83
CA LEU A 150 4.98 -26.13 -9.06
C LEU A 150 6.14 -25.60 -8.21
N TYR A 151 6.98 -24.79 -8.85
CA TYR A 151 8.10 -24.09 -8.26
C TYR A 151 8.08 -22.61 -8.66
N LEU A 152 8.50 -21.72 -7.75
CA LEU A 152 8.74 -20.31 -8.08
C LEU A 152 10.24 -20.11 -8.32
N GLU A 153 10.62 -19.86 -9.57
CA GLU A 153 12.00 -19.73 -10.01
C GLU A 153 12.21 -18.33 -10.59
N SER A 154 12.92 -17.45 -9.87
CA SER A 154 13.20 -16.06 -10.30
C SER A 154 11.93 -15.27 -10.71
N GLY A 155 10.82 -15.46 -10.01
CA GLY A 155 9.55 -14.79 -10.29
C GLY A 155 8.66 -15.47 -11.31
N VAL A 156 9.10 -16.57 -11.90
CA VAL A 156 8.34 -17.41 -12.84
C VAL A 156 7.82 -18.64 -12.11
N VAL A 157 6.56 -18.98 -12.31
CA VAL A 157 6.02 -20.26 -11.85
C VAL A 157 6.34 -21.33 -12.89
N VAL A 158 7.09 -22.35 -12.49
CA VAL A 158 7.53 -23.44 -13.37
C VAL A 158 6.87 -24.74 -12.90
N GLY A 159 6.20 -25.44 -13.83
CA GLY A 159 5.71 -26.80 -13.66
C GLY A 159 6.80 -27.79 -14.04
N ARG A 160 7.25 -28.60 -13.08
CA ARG A 160 8.28 -29.64 -13.29
C ARG A 160 7.72 -31.02 -13.06
N VAL A 161 8.11 -31.93 -13.95
CA VAL A 161 7.73 -33.35 -13.88
C VAL A 161 8.37 -33.98 -12.64
N GLY A 162 7.59 -34.66 -11.85
CA GLY A 162 8.04 -35.39 -10.65
C GLY A 162 8.89 -36.61 -10.99
N ASN A 163 9.40 -37.24 -9.94
CA ASN A 163 10.16 -38.47 -10.04
C ASN A 163 9.68 -39.49 -8.99
N ALA A 164 9.33 -40.66 -9.43
CA ALA A 164 8.85 -41.77 -8.56
C ALA A 164 7.68 -41.33 -7.63
N GLY A 165 6.74 -40.56 -8.18
CA GLY A 165 5.56 -40.06 -7.45
C GLY A 165 5.83 -38.90 -6.49
N SER A 166 7.02 -38.31 -6.51
CA SER A 166 7.44 -37.20 -5.63
C SER A 166 7.85 -35.97 -6.39
N ALA A 167 7.80 -34.81 -5.75
CA ALA A 167 8.26 -33.54 -6.29
C ALA A 167 9.77 -33.59 -6.59
N ASP A 168 10.18 -33.14 -7.80
CA ASP A 168 11.58 -33.06 -8.25
C ASP A 168 11.86 -31.69 -8.84
N ALA A 169 12.61 -30.84 -8.13
CA ALA A 169 13.01 -29.52 -8.59
C ALA A 169 13.96 -29.53 -9.81
N SER A 170 14.59 -30.67 -10.10
CA SER A 170 15.44 -30.89 -11.27
C SER A 170 14.70 -31.57 -12.43
N GLY A 171 13.44 -31.93 -12.24
CA GLY A 171 12.61 -32.58 -13.23
C GLY A 171 12.42 -31.75 -14.51
N ALA A 172 12.07 -32.42 -15.61
CA ALA A 172 11.81 -31.75 -16.88
C ALA A 172 10.74 -30.65 -16.73
N LYS A 173 10.95 -29.50 -17.38
CA LYS A 173 9.95 -28.44 -17.40
C LYS A 173 8.79 -28.85 -18.31
N ALA A 174 7.57 -28.88 -17.76
CA ALA A 174 6.35 -29.12 -18.53
C ALA A 174 5.76 -27.80 -19.06
N PHE A 175 5.68 -26.77 -18.21
CA PHE A 175 5.19 -25.44 -18.58
C PHE A 175 5.78 -24.34 -17.66
N GLU A 176 5.54 -23.09 -18.01
CA GLU A 176 5.84 -21.95 -17.15
C GLU A 176 4.76 -20.88 -17.27
N ILE A 177 4.56 -20.12 -16.18
CA ILE A 177 3.70 -18.94 -16.13
C ILE A 177 4.54 -17.76 -15.66
N ARG A 178 4.49 -16.63 -16.39
CA ARG A 178 5.26 -15.43 -16.08
C ARG A 178 4.39 -14.19 -16.06
N VAL A 179 4.82 -13.16 -15.37
CA VAL A 179 4.28 -11.80 -15.51
C VAL A 179 5.21 -11.05 -16.45
N ASP A 180 4.66 -10.54 -17.55
CA ASP A 180 5.39 -9.66 -18.45
C ASP A 180 5.46 -8.25 -17.84
N SER A 181 6.65 -7.64 -17.85
CA SER A 181 6.97 -6.33 -17.28
C SER A 181 7.14 -5.26 -18.36
#